data_694603362f0f0e48771e8a2fa543612d
#
_entry.id   694603362f0f0e48771e8a2fa543612d
#
_cell.length_a   1.000
_cell.length_b   1.000
_cell.length_c   1.000
_cell.angle_alpha   90.00
_cell.angle_beta   90.00
_cell.angle_gamma   90.00
#
_symmetry.space_group_name_H-M   'P 1'
#
loop_
_entity.id
_entity.type
_entity.pdbx_description
1 polymer ?
#
loop_
_entity_poly.entity_id
_entity_poly.type
_entity_poly.pdbx_seq_one_letter_code
_entity_poly.pdbx_strand_id
1 'polypeptide(L)'
;EPMLRAAIAMLGENLRGVALSAASAALPVSPWSPGGLVQATAISAVQQALLELMADAQHQPWHAPLGPRQRNSVRAYANINRATIDRRPEGFASTARRAAKQGYTAFKAAPFDGITPANCATASSRQRIQHGIDCVAAMRDAIGPSARLMVDCHWRFDETRALEVLAALSKLGLHWFECPLPETPAHH
;
A
#
# COMPACT_ATOMS: atom_id res chain seq x y z
N GLU A 1 14.73 -10.80 -1.90
CA GLU A 1 14.81 -11.56 -0.64
C GLU A 1 16.23 -11.61 -0.04
N PRO A 2 17.32 -11.91 -0.77
CA PRO A 2 18.68 -11.94 -0.20
C PRO A 2 19.11 -10.61 0.44
N MET A 3 18.80 -9.49 -0.19
CA MET A 3 19.11 -8.14 0.33
C MET A 3 18.39 -7.85 1.64
N LEU A 4 17.13 -8.26 1.77
CA LEU A 4 16.36 -8.07 2.99
C LEU A 4 16.92 -8.93 4.14
N ARG A 5 17.29 -10.17 3.87
CA ARG A 5 17.94 -11.04 4.86
C ARG A 5 19.26 -10.45 5.35
N ALA A 6 20.08 -9.93 4.44
CA ALA A 6 21.34 -9.27 4.79
C ALA A 6 21.09 -8.02 5.66
N ALA A 7 20.13 -7.19 5.30
CA ALA A 7 19.77 -6.01 6.09
C ALA A 7 19.28 -6.36 7.50
N ILE A 8 18.44 -7.39 7.64
CA ILE A 8 17.98 -7.87 8.96
C ILE A 8 19.15 -8.43 9.78
N ALA A 9 20.07 -9.18 9.16
CA ALA A 9 21.24 -9.71 9.85
C ALA A 9 22.14 -8.59 10.38
N MET A 10 22.41 -7.56 9.58
CA MET A 10 23.17 -6.38 10.00
C MET A 10 22.52 -5.66 11.17
N LEU A 11 21.20 -5.47 11.15
CA LEU A 11 20.46 -4.88 12.28
C LEU A 11 20.56 -5.77 13.53
N GLY A 12 20.48 -7.08 13.38
CA GLY A 12 20.65 -8.04 14.47
C GLY A 12 22.03 -7.97 15.13
N GLU A 13 23.10 -7.79 14.34
CA GLU A 13 24.45 -7.59 14.89
C GLU A 13 24.54 -6.31 15.73
N ASN A 14 23.93 -5.21 15.28
CA ASN A 14 23.88 -3.94 16.03
C ASN A 14 23.09 -4.05 17.35
N LEU A 15 22.19 -5.00 17.46
CA LEU A 15 21.37 -5.25 18.66
C LEU A 15 22.00 -6.28 19.60
N ARG A 16 23.06 -6.97 19.20
CA ARG A 16 23.71 -7.99 20.01
C ARG A 16 24.26 -7.40 21.31
N GLY A 17 23.81 -7.92 22.43
CA GLY A 17 24.18 -7.42 23.75
C GLY A 17 23.50 -6.13 24.20
N VAL A 18 22.63 -5.57 23.39
CA VAL A 18 21.82 -4.40 23.77
C VAL A 18 20.63 -4.85 24.63
N ALA A 19 20.41 -4.18 25.76
CA ALA A 19 19.26 -4.44 26.59
C ALA A 19 17.96 -4.18 25.83
N LEU A 20 16.94 -5.01 26.00
CA LEU A 20 15.65 -4.91 25.30
C LEU A 20 15.00 -3.53 25.45
N SER A 21 15.10 -2.91 26.63
CA SER A 21 14.61 -1.55 26.90
C SER A 21 15.29 -0.45 26.07
N ALA A 22 16.52 -0.68 25.59
CA ALA A 22 17.28 0.26 24.79
C ALA A 22 17.30 -0.12 23.29
N ALA A 23 16.82 -1.32 22.94
CA ALA A 23 16.96 -1.86 21.58
C ALA A 23 16.27 -1.01 20.50
N SER A 24 15.10 -0.45 20.78
CA SER A 24 14.39 0.42 19.85
C SER A 24 15.17 1.71 19.54
N ALA A 25 15.88 2.27 20.52
CA ALA A 25 16.70 3.46 20.33
C ALA A 25 18.01 3.18 19.56
N ALA A 26 18.44 1.91 19.52
CA ALA A 26 19.63 1.48 18.80
C ALA A 26 19.37 1.25 17.31
N LEU A 27 18.10 1.24 16.88
CA LEU A 27 17.75 1.16 15.47
C LEU A 27 17.79 2.54 14.80
N PRO A 28 18.24 2.63 13.55
CA PRO A 28 18.19 3.88 12.80
C PRO A 28 16.73 4.28 12.56
N VAL A 29 16.25 5.29 13.30
CA VAL A 29 14.89 5.79 13.21
C VAL A 29 14.87 7.00 12.30
N SER A 30 14.82 6.76 10.99
CA SER A 30 14.45 7.80 10.05
C SER A 30 13.37 7.27 9.11
N PRO A 31 12.18 7.88 9.06
CA PRO A 31 11.19 7.56 8.05
C PRO A 31 11.72 7.82 6.63
N TRP A 32 12.79 8.59 6.52
CA TRP A 32 13.51 8.93 5.29
C TRP A 32 14.87 8.25 5.23
N SER A 33 14.94 6.98 5.64
CA SER A 33 16.19 6.21 5.58
C SER A 33 16.74 6.19 4.16
N PRO A 34 18.03 6.59 3.96
CA PRO A 34 18.65 6.59 2.64
C PRO A 34 18.76 5.20 2.01
N GLY A 35 18.47 4.12 2.76
CA GLY A 35 18.50 2.73 2.29
C GLY A 35 17.28 2.28 1.50
N GLY A 36 16.28 3.14 1.28
CA GLY A 36 15.08 2.82 0.51
C GLY A 36 14.21 1.70 1.11
N LEU A 37 13.38 1.08 0.27
CA LEU A 37 12.36 0.11 0.67
C LEU A 37 12.92 -1.10 1.44
N VAL A 38 14.07 -1.63 1.03
CA VAL A 38 14.67 -2.82 1.66
C VAL A 38 15.06 -2.52 3.11
N GLN A 39 15.72 -1.39 3.35
CA GLN A 39 16.12 -1.00 4.69
C GLN A 39 14.92 -0.64 5.56
N ALA A 40 13.96 0.12 5.04
CA ALA A 40 12.74 0.46 5.74
C ALA A 40 11.95 -0.80 6.16
N THR A 41 11.84 -1.78 5.26
CA THR A 41 11.20 -3.07 5.56
C THR A 41 11.96 -3.85 6.64
N ALA A 42 13.29 -3.89 6.58
CA ALA A 42 14.10 -4.58 7.58
C ALA A 42 13.96 -3.93 8.98
N ILE A 43 14.05 -2.60 9.04
CA ILE A 43 13.87 -1.85 10.30
C ILE A 43 12.48 -2.09 10.87
N SER A 44 11.44 -1.96 10.06
CA SER A 44 10.05 -2.20 10.48
C SER A 44 9.84 -3.61 11.04
N ALA A 45 10.38 -4.63 10.37
CA ALA A 45 10.28 -6.01 10.83
C ALA A 45 10.97 -6.23 12.18
N VAL A 46 12.17 -5.65 12.36
CA VAL A 46 12.90 -5.76 13.63
C VAL A 46 12.19 -4.98 14.74
N GLN A 47 11.67 -3.78 14.45
CA GLN A 47 10.89 -3.00 15.42
C GLN A 47 9.64 -3.75 15.89
N GLN A 48 8.91 -4.41 14.99
CA GLN A 48 7.75 -5.22 15.35
C GLN A 48 8.15 -6.37 16.27
N ALA A 49 9.23 -7.10 15.95
CA ALA A 49 9.74 -8.17 16.81
C ALA A 49 10.16 -7.68 18.20
N LEU A 50 10.80 -6.51 18.27
CA LEU A 50 11.17 -5.89 19.56
C LEU A 50 9.93 -5.51 20.39
N LEU A 51 8.88 -4.96 19.75
CA LEU A 51 7.62 -4.65 20.44
C LEU A 51 6.95 -5.90 21.01
N GLU A 52 6.96 -7.00 20.26
CA GLU A 52 6.45 -8.29 20.74
C GLU A 52 7.24 -8.81 21.94
N LEU A 53 8.57 -8.79 21.86
CA LEU A 53 9.45 -9.20 22.96
C LEU A 53 9.25 -8.32 24.22
N MET A 54 9.09 -7.00 24.04
CA MET A 54 8.84 -6.09 25.15
C MET A 54 7.49 -6.38 25.83
N ALA A 55 6.47 -6.64 25.05
CA ALA A 55 5.13 -6.97 25.54
C ALA A 55 5.14 -8.32 26.28
N ASP A 56 5.81 -9.33 25.70
CA ASP A 56 5.94 -10.66 26.30
C ASP A 56 6.71 -10.60 27.65
N ALA A 57 7.82 -9.88 27.70
CA ALA A 57 8.59 -9.66 28.93
C ALA A 57 7.76 -8.98 30.04
N GLN A 58 6.70 -8.26 29.70
CA GLN A 58 5.79 -7.60 30.63
C GLN A 58 4.48 -8.36 30.82
N HIS A 59 4.32 -9.55 30.24
CA HIS A 59 3.09 -10.34 30.22
C HIS A 59 1.87 -9.54 29.71
N GLN A 60 2.09 -8.71 28.69
CA GLN A 60 1.08 -7.85 28.09
C GLN A 60 0.82 -8.24 26.63
N PRO A 61 -0.35 -7.90 26.08
CA PRO A 61 -0.58 -8.10 24.65
C PRO A 61 0.36 -7.20 23.82
N TRP A 62 0.81 -7.69 22.65
CA TRP A 62 1.84 -7.07 21.81
C TRP A 62 1.60 -5.59 21.48
N HIS A 63 0.36 -5.13 21.48
CA HIS A 63 0.01 -3.74 21.20
C HIS A 63 0.11 -2.80 22.42
N ALA A 64 0.28 -3.33 23.63
CA ALA A 64 0.32 -2.52 24.85
C ALA A 64 1.43 -1.46 24.86
N PRO A 65 2.66 -1.72 24.33
CA PRO A 65 3.70 -0.71 24.21
C PRO A 65 3.35 0.46 23.29
N LEU A 66 2.36 0.32 22.41
CA LEU A 66 1.90 1.37 21.50
C LEU A 66 0.95 2.37 22.18
N GLY A 67 0.62 2.16 23.45
CA GLY A 67 -0.29 3.00 24.23
C GLY A 67 -1.70 2.45 24.36
N PRO A 68 -2.63 3.23 24.94
CA PRO A 68 -3.98 2.76 25.21
C PRO A 68 -4.75 2.48 23.92
N ARG A 69 -5.54 1.41 23.96
CA ARG A 69 -6.38 1.00 22.83
C ARG A 69 -7.38 2.08 22.45
N GLN A 70 -7.30 2.59 21.24
CA GLN A 70 -8.17 3.67 20.73
C GLN A 70 -9.47 3.14 20.11
N ARG A 71 -9.46 1.91 19.58
CA ARG A 71 -10.60 1.32 18.86
C ARG A 71 -10.68 -0.19 19.11
N ASN A 72 -11.89 -0.71 19.09
CA ASN A 72 -12.14 -2.15 19.22
C ASN A 72 -12.15 -2.87 17.87
N SER A 73 -12.31 -2.14 16.78
CA SER A 73 -12.33 -2.68 15.42
C SER A 73 -11.75 -1.69 14.43
N VAL A 74 -11.21 -2.20 13.35
CA VAL A 74 -10.72 -1.44 12.19
C VAL A 74 -11.45 -1.95 10.96
N ARG A 75 -11.91 -1.03 10.11
CA ARG A 75 -12.51 -1.41 8.83
C ARG A 75 -11.44 -1.98 7.91
N ALA A 76 -11.73 -3.11 7.29
CA ALA A 76 -10.91 -3.72 6.27
C ALA A 76 -11.45 -3.39 4.87
N TYR A 77 -10.57 -3.33 3.89
CA TYR A 77 -10.93 -3.33 2.47
C TYR A 77 -10.36 -4.57 1.77
N ALA A 78 -11.00 -4.99 0.72
CA ALA A 78 -10.47 -6.02 -0.17
C ALA A 78 -9.46 -5.40 -1.14
N ASN A 79 -8.16 -5.68 -0.96
CA ASN A 79 -7.16 -5.39 -1.97
C ASN A 79 -7.22 -6.49 -3.03
N ILE A 80 -7.96 -6.25 -4.12
CA ILE A 80 -8.20 -7.25 -5.16
C ILE A 80 -7.11 -7.31 -6.22
N ASN A 81 -6.12 -6.41 -6.16
CA ASN A 81 -5.14 -6.26 -7.24
C ASN A 81 -4.41 -7.56 -7.59
N ARG A 82 -3.86 -8.26 -6.58
CA ARG A 82 -3.13 -9.51 -6.80
C ARG A 82 -4.04 -10.71 -7.08
N ALA A 83 -5.29 -10.66 -6.64
CA ALA A 83 -6.28 -11.70 -6.89
C ALA A 83 -6.89 -11.60 -8.29
N THR A 84 -6.70 -10.48 -8.99
CA THR A 84 -7.17 -10.25 -10.36
C THR A 84 -6.09 -10.68 -11.35
N ILE A 85 -6.15 -11.92 -11.79
CA ILE A 85 -5.20 -12.49 -12.78
C ILE A 85 -5.54 -11.98 -14.18
N ASP A 86 -6.83 -11.99 -14.55
CA ASP A 86 -7.30 -11.37 -15.79
C ASP A 86 -7.33 -9.85 -15.60
N ARG A 87 -6.37 -9.17 -16.23
CA ARG A 87 -6.19 -7.71 -16.12
C ARG A 87 -7.12 -6.89 -17.01
N ARG A 88 -8.16 -7.49 -17.56
CA ARG A 88 -9.22 -6.83 -18.33
C ARG A 88 -10.33 -6.30 -17.38
N PRO A 89 -11.19 -5.36 -17.85
CA PRO A 89 -12.30 -4.85 -17.06
C PRO A 89 -13.18 -5.93 -16.43
N GLU A 90 -13.48 -7.01 -17.18
CA GLU A 90 -14.30 -8.13 -16.73
C GLU A 90 -13.65 -8.90 -15.58
N GLY A 91 -12.33 -9.06 -15.60
CA GLY A 91 -11.56 -9.72 -14.55
C GLY A 91 -11.58 -8.93 -13.24
N PHE A 92 -11.41 -7.61 -13.31
CA PHE A 92 -11.55 -6.71 -12.16
C PHE A 92 -12.98 -6.74 -11.61
N ALA A 93 -13.99 -6.62 -12.46
CA ALA A 93 -15.40 -6.71 -12.07
C ALA A 93 -15.73 -8.03 -11.40
N SER A 94 -15.26 -9.15 -11.96
CA SER A 94 -15.48 -10.50 -11.41
C SER A 94 -14.85 -10.66 -10.02
N THR A 95 -13.61 -10.22 -9.86
CA THR A 95 -12.89 -10.29 -8.57
C THR A 95 -13.55 -9.39 -7.53
N ALA A 96 -13.98 -8.19 -7.91
CA ALA A 96 -14.70 -7.27 -7.03
C ALA A 96 -16.04 -7.86 -6.56
N ARG A 97 -16.84 -8.47 -7.47
CA ARG A 97 -18.09 -9.17 -7.11
C ARG A 97 -17.84 -10.32 -6.14
N ARG A 98 -16.78 -11.11 -6.34
CA ARG A 98 -16.43 -12.21 -5.44
C ARG A 98 -16.12 -11.70 -4.03
N ALA A 99 -15.34 -10.63 -3.92
CA ALA A 99 -15.04 -10.01 -2.62
C ALA A 99 -16.31 -9.39 -1.97
N ALA A 100 -17.19 -8.76 -2.76
CA ALA A 100 -18.46 -8.24 -2.26
C ALA A 100 -19.35 -9.36 -1.68
N LYS A 101 -19.40 -10.54 -2.31
CA LYS A 101 -20.10 -11.72 -1.79
C LYS A 101 -19.52 -12.22 -0.45
N GLN A 102 -18.25 -11.90 -0.15
CA GLN A 102 -17.61 -12.21 1.13
C GLN A 102 -17.87 -11.14 2.21
N GLY A 103 -18.69 -10.12 1.91
CA GLY A 103 -19.07 -9.09 2.86
C GLY A 103 -18.20 -7.84 2.85
N TYR A 104 -17.22 -7.73 1.95
CA TYR A 104 -16.45 -6.49 1.82
C TYR A 104 -17.31 -5.37 1.22
N THR A 105 -17.16 -4.16 1.79
CA THR A 105 -17.84 -2.94 1.34
C THR A 105 -16.87 -1.86 0.86
N ALA A 106 -15.58 -2.17 0.86
CA ALA A 106 -14.50 -1.32 0.40
C ALA A 106 -13.50 -2.13 -0.43
N PHE A 107 -13.03 -1.59 -1.55
CA PHE A 107 -12.25 -2.31 -2.55
C PHE A 107 -11.12 -1.44 -3.06
N LYS A 108 -9.89 -2.00 -3.14
CA LYS A 108 -8.71 -1.32 -3.72
C LYS A 108 -8.13 -2.15 -4.87
N ALA A 109 -7.76 -1.47 -5.95
CA ALA A 109 -7.05 -2.05 -7.08
C ALA A 109 -5.96 -1.11 -7.61
N ALA A 110 -5.00 -1.65 -8.37
CA ALA A 110 -3.95 -0.90 -9.06
C ALA A 110 -3.96 -1.30 -10.55
N PRO A 111 -4.83 -0.70 -11.39
CA PRO A 111 -5.08 -1.18 -12.75
C PRO A 111 -4.14 -0.59 -13.81
N PHE A 112 -3.17 0.26 -13.47
CA PHE A 112 -2.33 1.00 -14.43
C PHE A 112 -1.02 0.27 -14.74
N ASP A 113 -1.11 -0.99 -15.20
CA ASP A 113 0.06 -1.81 -15.49
C ASP A 113 0.91 -1.26 -16.64
N GLY A 114 2.22 -1.34 -16.50
CA GLY A 114 3.19 -0.90 -17.51
C GLY A 114 3.30 0.62 -17.71
N ILE A 115 2.60 1.42 -16.89
CA ILE A 115 2.78 2.87 -16.84
C ILE A 115 3.90 3.19 -15.84
N THR A 116 4.72 4.16 -16.21
CA THR A 116 5.78 4.75 -15.38
C THR A 116 5.81 6.26 -15.61
N PRO A 117 6.39 7.09 -14.71
CA PRO A 117 6.53 8.52 -14.96
C PRO A 117 7.23 8.86 -16.27
N ALA A 118 8.21 8.04 -16.68
CA ALA A 118 8.97 8.25 -17.91
C ALA A 118 8.16 8.00 -19.19
N ASN A 119 7.10 7.16 -19.13
CA ASN A 119 6.32 6.82 -20.32
C ASN A 119 4.87 7.29 -20.30
N CYS A 120 4.35 7.80 -19.17
CA CYS A 120 2.92 8.10 -19.01
C CYS A 120 2.37 9.13 -20.01
N ALA A 121 3.22 9.98 -20.57
CA ALA A 121 2.84 10.98 -21.58
C ALA A 121 2.78 10.43 -23.02
N THR A 122 3.26 9.22 -23.29
CA THR A 122 3.32 8.65 -24.65
C THR A 122 1.93 8.27 -25.18
N ALA A 123 1.79 8.22 -26.51
CA ALA A 123 0.55 7.81 -27.16
C ALA A 123 0.13 6.37 -26.81
N SER A 124 1.09 5.43 -26.70
CA SER A 124 0.83 4.05 -26.31
C SER A 124 0.35 3.95 -24.85
N SER A 125 0.82 4.82 -23.98
CA SER A 125 0.40 4.85 -22.58
C SER A 125 -1.01 5.41 -22.41
N ARG A 126 -1.49 6.28 -23.30
CA ARG A 126 -2.88 6.76 -23.25
C ARG A 126 -3.89 5.63 -23.34
N GLN A 127 -3.66 4.66 -24.24
CA GLN A 127 -4.54 3.48 -24.34
C GLN A 127 -4.50 2.62 -23.07
N ARG A 128 -3.32 2.43 -22.46
CA ARG A 128 -3.18 1.68 -21.20
C ARG A 128 -3.83 2.41 -20.03
N ILE A 129 -3.72 3.73 -19.99
CA ILE A 129 -4.38 4.55 -18.97
C ILE A 129 -5.90 4.44 -19.14
N GLN A 130 -6.43 4.58 -20.37
CA GLN A 130 -7.85 4.39 -20.61
C GLN A 130 -8.32 3.02 -20.21
N HIS A 131 -7.58 1.97 -20.57
CA HIS A 131 -7.87 0.59 -20.12
C HIS A 131 -7.92 0.49 -18.59
N GLY A 132 -7.00 1.13 -17.86
CA GLY A 132 -7.05 1.17 -16.40
C GLY A 132 -8.29 1.87 -15.85
N ILE A 133 -8.71 2.97 -16.48
CA ILE A 133 -9.96 3.68 -16.15
C ILE A 133 -11.18 2.78 -16.40
N ASP A 134 -11.20 2.05 -17.51
CA ASP A 134 -12.28 1.11 -17.85
C ASP A 134 -12.36 -0.04 -16.83
N CYS A 135 -11.22 -0.52 -16.32
CA CYS A 135 -11.17 -1.49 -15.23
C CYS A 135 -11.83 -0.94 -13.95
N VAL A 136 -11.55 0.32 -13.60
CA VAL A 136 -12.15 0.97 -12.43
C VAL A 136 -13.65 1.17 -12.61
N ALA A 137 -14.09 1.56 -13.82
CA ALA A 137 -15.51 1.69 -14.15
C ALA A 137 -16.24 0.35 -14.01
N ALA A 138 -15.68 -0.72 -14.56
CA ALA A 138 -16.22 -2.06 -14.43
C ALA A 138 -16.28 -2.57 -12.98
N MET A 139 -15.31 -2.18 -12.14
CA MET A 139 -15.38 -2.44 -10.70
C MET A 139 -16.53 -1.68 -10.07
N ARG A 140 -16.71 -0.38 -10.38
CA ARG A 140 -17.81 0.45 -9.85
C ARG A 140 -19.16 -0.16 -10.18
N ASP A 141 -19.36 -0.57 -11.41
CA ASP A 141 -20.60 -1.23 -11.86
C ASP A 141 -20.84 -2.54 -11.11
N ALA A 142 -19.76 -3.28 -10.84
CA ALA A 142 -19.83 -4.57 -10.16
C ALA A 142 -20.15 -4.49 -8.66
N ILE A 143 -19.69 -3.44 -7.97
CA ILE A 143 -19.84 -3.28 -6.51
C ILE A 143 -20.95 -2.31 -6.11
N GLY A 144 -21.54 -1.60 -7.07
CA GLY A 144 -22.58 -0.61 -6.85
C GLY A 144 -22.08 0.75 -6.29
N PRO A 145 -22.93 1.76 -6.25
CA PRO A 145 -22.53 3.15 -5.94
C PRO A 145 -22.18 3.37 -4.47
N SER A 146 -22.68 2.57 -3.55
CA SER A 146 -22.49 2.75 -2.10
C SER A 146 -21.15 2.19 -1.57
N ALA A 147 -20.50 1.32 -2.32
CA ALA A 147 -19.23 0.74 -1.93
C ALA A 147 -18.08 1.76 -2.06
N ARG A 148 -17.10 1.69 -1.16
CA ARG A 148 -15.89 2.51 -1.24
C ARG A 148 -14.94 1.92 -2.28
N LEU A 149 -14.62 2.71 -3.29
CA LEU A 149 -13.70 2.34 -4.36
C LEU A 149 -12.40 3.13 -4.24
N MET A 150 -11.28 2.44 -4.21
CA MET A 150 -9.95 3.01 -4.03
C MET A 150 -9.04 2.55 -5.14
N VAL A 151 -8.21 3.47 -5.63
CA VAL A 151 -7.25 3.20 -6.71
C VAL A 151 -5.86 3.56 -6.25
N ASP A 152 -4.93 2.62 -6.39
CA ASP A 152 -3.53 2.78 -6.10
C ASP A 152 -2.75 2.91 -7.42
N CYS A 153 -2.03 4.00 -7.57
CA CYS A 153 -1.30 4.32 -8.80
C CYS A 153 0.17 3.92 -8.76
N HIS A 154 0.71 3.52 -7.60
CA HIS A 154 2.10 3.07 -7.46
C HIS A 154 3.10 4.04 -8.09
N TRP A 155 2.93 5.38 -7.86
CA TRP A 155 3.84 6.44 -8.35
C TRP A 155 4.04 6.46 -9.88
N ARG A 156 3.02 6.08 -10.66
CA ARG A 156 3.15 5.81 -12.10
C ARG A 156 2.97 7.03 -13.00
N PHE A 157 2.55 8.17 -12.48
CA PHE A 157 2.21 9.33 -13.28
C PHE A 157 3.17 10.50 -13.05
N ASP A 158 3.22 11.40 -14.02
CA ASP A 158 3.59 12.79 -13.83
C ASP A 158 2.37 13.59 -13.33
N GLU A 159 2.57 14.85 -12.92
CA GLU A 159 1.52 15.71 -12.37
C GLU A 159 0.35 15.89 -13.33
N THR A 160 0.65 16.21 -14.58
CA THR A 160 -0.39 16.45 -15.62
C THR A 160 -1.26 15.21 -15.79
N ARG A 161 -0.63 14.06 -15.91
CA ARG A 161 -1.34 12.80 -16.13
C ARG A 161 -2.10 12.34 -14.90
N ALA A 162 -1.55 12.56 -13.70
CA ALA A 162 -2.23 12.30 -12.45
C ALA A 162 -3.54 13.08 -12.33
N LEU A 163 -3.53 14.38 -12.68
CA LEU A 163 -4.72 15.24 -12.66
C LEU A 163 -5.78 14.79 -13.68
N GLU A 164 -5.36 14.43 -14.89
CA GLU A 164 -6.28 13.92 -15.92
C GLU A 164 -6.95 12.61 -15.49
N VAL A 165 -6.18 11.68 -14.94
CA VAL A 165 -6.70 10.39 -14.43
C VAL A 165 -7.62 10.62 -13.24
N LEU A 166 -7.25 11.49 -12.30
CA LEU A 166 -8.10 11.85 -11.17
C LEU A 166 -9.43 12.45 -11.64
N ALA A 167 -9.41 13.36 -12.60
CA ALA A 167 -10.63 13.96 -13.16
C ALA A 167 -11.55 12.93 -13.82
N ALA A 168 -10.98 11.89 -14.45
CA ALA A 168 -11.77 10.81 -15.03
C ALA A 168 -12.37 9.90 -13.95
N LEU A 169 -11.57 9.51 -12.96
CA LEU A 169 -11.97 8.58 -11.89
C LEU A 169 -12.91 9.22 -10.86
N SER A 170 -12.83 10.53 -10.62
CA SER A 170 -13.74 11.22 -9.69
C SER A 170 -15.21 11.06 -10.08
N LYS A 171 -15.50 10.96 -11.37
CA LYS A 171 -16.86 10.72 -11.91
C LYS A 171 -17.41 9.34 -11.50
N LEU A 172 -16.54 8.43 -11.09
CA LEU A 172 -16.92 7.09 -10.61
C LEU A 172 -17.14 7.03 -9.09
N GLY A 173 -17.15 8.18 -8.39
CA GLY A 173 -17.33 8.22 -6.94
C GLY A 173 -16.18 7.58 -6.19
N LEU A 174 -14.94 7.86 -6.59
CA LEU A 174 -13.73 7.34 -5.97
C LEU A 174 -13.63 7.80 -4.51
N HIS A 175 -13.27 6.86 -3.60
CA HIS A 175 -13.10 7.15 -2.18
C HIS A 175 -11.71 7.70 -1.88
N TRP A 176 -10.65 7.15 -2.49
CA TRP A 176 -9.32 7.74 -2.49
C TRP A 176 -8.50 7.34 -3.73
N PHE A 177 -7.51 8.16 -4.03
CA PHE A 177 -6.55 8.04 -5.12
C PHE A 177 -5.15 8.02 -4.51
N GLU A 178 -4.51 6.84 -4.49
CA GLU A 178 -3.31 6.55 -3.71
C GLU A 178 -2.05 6.67 -4.59
N CYS A 179 -1.03 7.33 -4.08
CA CYS A 179 0.32 7.40 -4.65
C CYS A 179 0.35 7.65 -6.17
N PRO A 180 -0.29 8.72 -6.71
CA PRO A 180 -0.26 8.98 -8.14
C PRO A 180 1.13 9.42 -8.62
N LEU A 181 1.85 10.20 -7.81
CA LEU A 181 3.15 10.80 -8.11
C LEU A 181 4.26 10.14 -7.29
N PRO A 182 5.52 10.15 -7.79
CA PRO A 182 6.67 9.80 -6.98
C PRO A 182 6.74 10.66 -5.71
N GLU A 183 7.00 10.04 -4.58
CA GLU A 183 7.17 10.73 -3.30
C GLU A 183 8.54 11.43 -3.27
N THR A 184 8.54 12.70 -3.56
CA THR A 184 9.72 13.58 -3.52
C THR A 184 9.43 14.77 -2.62
N PRO A 185 10.45 15.48 -2.08
CA PRO A 185 10.21 16.68 -1.28
C PRO A 185 9.39 17.75 -1.99
N ALA A 186 9.35 17.76 -3.31
CA ALA A 186 8.53 18.71 -4.09
C ALA A 186 7.05 18.34 -4.13
N HIS A 187 6.68 17.10 -3.78
CA HIS A 187 5.30 16.59 -3.80
C HIS A 187 4.70 16.42 -2.40
N HIS A 188 5.41 16.86 -1.37
CA HIS A 188 4.99 16.95 0.02
C HIS A 188 4.84 18.41 0.41
#